data_9c1412c7eeefaeda8cf25080f28f042e
#
_entry.id   9c1412c7eeefaeda8cf25080f28f042e
#
_cell.length_a   1.000
_cell.length_b   1.000
_cell.length_c   1.000
_cell.angle_alpha   90.00
_cell.angle_beta   90.00
_cell.angle_gamma   90.00
#
_symmetry.space_group_name_H-M   'P 1'
#
loop_
_entity.id
_entity.type
_entity.pdbx_description
1 polymer ?
#
loop_
_entity_poly.entity_id
_entity_poly.type
_entity_poly.pdbx_seq_one_letter_code
_entity_poly.pdbx_strand_id
1 'polypeptide(L)'
;MKTKYIILAVVIVVLFVGAIAAYRQLSKKYTPPMDLPPPTTAGKTPDATTPSDGITVEPRPSSQTNPSIEGTTSGKKPDVTEDIKKNTAPDFTVLDKDGNTVRLSEKFGKPIVINFWATWCPPCKQELPDFDKLSKEYGDRIVFMMVNLTDGRRETVDGTKRFVSKNGYTFPVYFDTEYRGADAYNVSSIPQTTFIDANGNVYKTRIGAMSEATLRSYLNSLLGG
;
A
#
# COMPACT_ATOMS: atom_id res chain seq x y z
N MET A 1 40.11 -9.14 40.53
CA MET A 1 39.06 -8.57 39.59
C MET A 1 38.30 -9.65 38.82
N LYS A 2 38.89 -10.73 38.37
CA LYS A 2 38.24 -11.78 37.54
C LYS A 2 37.08 -12.52 38.24
N THR A 3 37.18 -12.76 39.56
CA THR A 3 36.15 -13.52 40.33
C THR A 3 34.80 -12.77 40.39
N LYS A 4 34.80 -11.45 40.49
CA LYS A 4 33.56 -10.64 40.50
C LYS A 4 32.78 -10.73 39.20
N TYR A 5 33.46 -10.79 38.05
CA TYR A 5 32.81 -10.93 36.74
C TYR A 5 32.26 -12.32 36.51
N ILE A 6 32.92 -13.36 37.08
CA ILE A 6 32.41 -14.72 37.00
C ILE A 6 31.11 -14.89 37.81
N ILE A 7 31.07 -14.31 39.01
CA ILE A 7 29.86 -14.33 39.86
C ILE A 7 28.72 -13.56 39.15
N LEU A 8 29.01 -12.39 38.57
CA LEU A 8 28.03 -11.61 37.84
C LEU A 8 27.47 -12.37 36.62
N ALA A 9 28.33 -13.05 35.86
CA ALA A 9 27.94 -13.86 34.72
C ALA A 9 27.03 -15.04 35.13
N VAL A 10 27.36 -15.72 36.24
CA VAL A 10 26.55 -16.83 36.78
C VAL A 10 25.17 -16.33 37.22
N VAL A 11 25.10 -15.18 37.90
CA VAL A 11 23.81 -14.58 38.32
C VAL A 11 22.95 -14.24 37.12
N ILE A 12 23.52 -13.66 36.05
CA ILE A 12 22.78 -13.32 34.82
C ILE A 12 22.24 -14.60 34.15
N VAL A 13 23.04 -15.66 34.08
CA VAL A 13 22.59 -16.94 33.48
C VAL A 13 21.43 -17.53 34.29
N VAL A 14 21.51 -17.52 35.61
CA VAL A 14 20.44 -18.04 36.50
C VAL A 14 19.15 -17.24 36.33
N LEU A 15 19.24 -15.88 36.23
CA LEU A 15 18.08 -15.04 35.99
C LEU A 15 17.46 -15.30 34.62
N PHE A 16 18.27 -15.52 33.58
CA PHE A 16 17.77 -15.84 32.23
C PHE A 16 17.06 -17.20 32.20
N VAL A 17 17.64 -18.21 32.83
CA VAL A 17 17.01 -19.55 32.90
C VAL A 17 15.72 -19.51 33.72
N GLY A 18 15.67 -18.73 34.81
CA GLY A 18 14.47 -18.53 35.60
C GLY A 18 13.35 -17.79 34.81
N ALA A 19 13.72 -16.79 34.03
CA ALA A 19 12.77 -16.06 33.18
C ALA A 19 12.18 -16.95 32.07
N ILE A 20 13.01 -17.80 31.45
CA ILE A 20 12.54 -18.75 30.41
C ILE A 20 11.60 -19.79 31.03
N ALA A 21 11.91 -20.32 32.24
CA ALA A 21 11.04 -21.27 32.90
C ALA A 21 9.69 -20.66 33.30
N ALA A 22 9.70 -19.43 33.83
CA ALA A 22 8.48 -18.67 34.15
C ALA A 22 7.64 -18.42 32.91
N TYR A 23 8.28 -18.00 31.81
CA TYR A 23 7.57 -17.76 30.53
C TYR A 23 6.91 -19.03 29.99
N ARG A 24 7.60 -20.17 30.04
CA ARG A 24 7.04 -21.49 29.64
C ARG A 24 5.87 -21.93 30.51
N GLN A 25 5.85 -21.53 31.78
CA GLN A 25 4.76 -21.90 32.70
C GLN A 25 3.55 -21.00 32.51
N LEU A 26 3.75 -19.71 32.20
CA LEU A 26 2.67 -18.80 31.86
C LEU A 26 2.04 -19.12 30.49
N SER A 27 2.85 -19.48 29.49
CA SER A 27 2.34 -19.80 28.15
C SER A 27 1.49 -21.06 28.10
N LYS A 28 1.66 -22.01 29.04
CA LYS A 28 0.80 -23.20 29.19
C LYS A 28 -0.59 -22.89 29.78
N LYS A 29 -0.76 -21.75 30.44
CA LYS A 29 -2.02 -21.34 31.07
C LYS A 29 -2.90 -20.46 30.18
N TYR A 30 -2.39 -20.02 29.04
CA TYR A 30 -3.11 -19.15 28.12
C TYR A 30 -3.56 -19.95 26.89
N THR A 31 -4.72 -20.59 27.01
CA THR A 31 -5.48 -21.07 25.84
C THR A 31 -6.46 -19.98 25.47
N PRO A 32 -6.34 -19.30 24.32
CA PRO A 32 -7.37 -18.35 23.89
C PRO A 32 -8.67 -19.13 23.62
N PRO A 33 -9.84 -18.60 24.01
CA PRO A 33 -11.11 -19.22 23.68
C PRO A 33 -11.30 -19.16 22.16
N MET A 34 -11.34 -20.33 21.53
CA MET A 34 -11.68 -20.52 20.13
C MET A 34 -13.18 -20.87 20.05
N ASP A 35 -14.04 -19.86 20.25
CA ASP A 35 -15.44 -19.94 19.91
C ASP A 35 -15.72 -19.11 18.65
N LEU A 36 -15.44 -19.72 17.51
CA LEU A 36 -16.05 -19.32 16.25
C LEU A 36 -17.26 -20.24 16.03
N PRO A 37 -18.49 -19.70 15.91
CA PRO A 37 -19.63 -20.51 15.52
C PRO A 37 -19.43 -21.03 14.09
N PRO A 38 -19.85 -22.28 13.79
CA PRO A 38 -19.76 -22.85 12.45
C PRO A 38 -20.64 -22.08 11.47
N PRO A 39 -20.23 -22.00 10.17
CA PRO A 39 -21.04 -21.33 9.16
C PRO A 39 -22.38 -22.08 9.00
N THR A 40 -23.46 -21.38 9.22
CA THR A 40 -24.83 -21.88 9.02
C THR A 40 -25.08 -22.06 7.51
N THR A 41 -25.11 -23.31 7.07
CA THR A 41 -25.70 -23.72 5.80
C THR A 41 -27.22 -23.69 5.90
N ALA A 42 -27.84 -22.77 5.24
CA ALA A 42 -29.25 -22.83 4.82
C ALA A 42 -29.28 -22.14 3.45
N GLY A 43 -29.49 -22.77 2.38
CA GLY A 43 -30.47 -23.77 2.01
C GLY A 43 -31.77 -23.12 1.54
N LYS A 44 -32.02 -23.21 0.25
CA LYS A 44 -33.27 -23.03 -0.50
C LYS A 44 -33.42 -21.75 -1.32
N THR A 45 -33.15 -21.90 -2.58
CA THR A 45 -33.84 -21.21 -3.70
C THR A 45 -35.39 -21.36 -3.60
N PRO A 46 -36.12 -20.33 -3.88
CA PRO A 46 -37.46 -20.46 -4.45
C PRO A 46 -37.46 -20.08 -5.92
N ASP A 47 -38.23 -20.89 -6.61
CA ASP A 47 -38.59 -21.02 -7.99
C ASP A 47 -39.19 -19.76 -8.61
N ALA A 48 -38.99 -19.65 -9.90
CA ALA A 48 -39.51 -18.61 -10.77
C ALA A 48 -41.03 -18.74 -10.96
N THR A 49 -41.72 -17.62 -10.83
CA THR A 49 -43.00 -17.44 -11.55
C THR A 49 -43.18 -15.95 -11.87
N THR A 50 -43.12 -15.67 -13.17
CA THR A 50 -43.55 -14.42 -13.80
C THR A 50 -45.08 -14.31 -13.66
N PRO A 51 -45.64 -13.09 -13.53
CA PRO A 51 -46.36 -12.57 -14.68
C PRO A 51 -46.03 -11.13 -15.07
N SER A 52 -46.04 -10.95 -16.33
CA SER A 52 -46.13 -9.78 -17.16
C SER A 52 -47.27 -8.86 -16.74
N ASP A 53 -46.95 -7.56 -16.58
CA ASP A 53 -47.89 -6.49 -16.91
C ASP A 53 -47.14 -5.26 -17.39
N GLY A 54 -47.55 -4.80 -18.55
CA GLY A 54 -46.94 -3.73 -19.31
C GLY A 54 -47.20 -2.34 -18.71
N ILE A 55 -46.21 -1.49 -18.79
CA ILE A 55 -46.41 -0.03 -18.73
C ILE A 55 -45.66 0.59 -19.93
N THR A 56 -46.49 1.12 -20.80
CA THR A 56 -46.24 1.93 -21.97
C THR A 56 -45.40 3.16 -21.60
N VAL A 57 -44.26 3.33 -22.24
CA VAL A 57 -43.49 4.57 -22.15
C VAL A 57 -43.78 5.40 -23.36
N GLU A 58 -44.41 6.54 -23.14
CA GLU A 58 -44.67 7.57 -24.10
C GLU A 58 -43.44 8.48 -24.26
N PRO A 59 -43.03 8.86 -25.49
CA PRO A 59 -41.88 9.73 -25.72
C PRO A 59 -42.25 11.18 -25.57
N ARG A 60 -41.45 11.94 -24.83
CA ARG A 60 -41.54 13.40 -24.72
C ARG A 60 -40.59 14.08 -25.70
N PRO A 61 -41.05 15.13 -26.40
CA PRO A 61 -40.35 15.72 -27.53
C PRO A 61 -39.23 16.70 -27.13
N SER A 62 -38.26 16.72 -28.00
CA SER A 62 -37.21 17.73 -28.12
C SER A 62 -37.78 19.11 -28.50
N SER A 63 -37.30 20.18 -27.89
CA SER A 63 -37.20 21.48 -28.52
C SER A 63 -36.42 22.49 -27.67
N GLN A 64 -35.37 23.02 -28.30
CA GLN A 64 -35.03 24.43 -28.47
C GLN A 64 -34.32 25.10 -27.30
N THR A 65 -33.36 25.92 -27.43
CA THR A 65 -32.72 26.71 -28.51
C THR A 65 -31.46 27.29 -27.92
N ASN A 66 -30.44 27.37 -28.75
CA ASN A 66 -29.22 28.15 -28.47
C ASN A 66 -29.52 29.63 -28.55
N PRO A 67 -28.92 30.51 -27.75
CA PRO A 67 -28.50 31.80 -28.23
C PRO A 67 -26.98 31.92 -28.18
N SER A 68 -26.41 32.19 -29.34
CA SER A 68 -25.09 32.77 -29.54
C SER A 68 -24.96 34.07 -28.75
N ILE A 69 -23.88 34.20 -27.99
CA ILE A 69 -23.33 35.50 -27.62
C ILE A 69 -21.88 35.51 -28.04
N GLU A 70 -21.63 36.29 -29.07
CA GLU A 70 -20.32 36.82 -29.43
C GLU A 70 -19.79 37.72 -28.32
N GLY A 71 -18.49 37.66 -28.11
CA GLY A 71 -17.81 38.82 -27.60
C GLY A 71 -16.70 38.59 -26.61
N THR A 72 -15.50 38.72 -27.14
CA THR A 72 -14.34 39.35 -26.53
C THR A 72 -13.26 38.45 -26.02
N THR A 73 -12.29 38.23 -26.87
CA THR A 73 -10.90 37.86 -26.61
C THR A 73 -10.31 38.69 -25.48
N SER A 74 -9.96 38.00 -24.37
CA SER A 74 -8.84 38.44 -23.56
C SER A 74 -8.02 37.19 -23.29
N GLY A 75 -6.93 37.06 -24.02
CA GLY A 75 -5.98 35.98 -23.88
C GLY A 75 -5.30 36.04 -22.52
N LYS A 76 -5.82 35.30 -21.55
CA LYS A 76 -5.05 34.91 -20.40
C LYS A 76 -4.31 33.63 -20.80
N LYS A 77 -3.00 33.78 -21.09
CA LYS A 77 -2.05 32.70 -21.23
C LYS A 77 -2.28 31.74 -20.02
N PRO A 78 -2.49 30.44 -20.24
CA PRO A 78 -2.63 29.52 -19.11
C PRO A 78 -1.40 29.69 -18.22
N ASP A 79 -1.63 29.92 -16.93
CA ASP A 79 -0.56 30.01 -15.95
C ASP A 79 0.01 28.59 -15.75
N VAL A 80 1.09 28.29 -16.45
CA VAL A 80 1.81 27.01 -16.43
C VAL A 80 2.26 26.65 -15.00
N THR A 81 2.34 27.64 -14.10
CA THR A 81 2.73 27.44 -12.71
C THR A 81 1.64 26.81 -11.84
N GLU A 82 0.35 27.01 -12.16
CA GLU A 82 -0.75 26.39 -11.40
C GLU A 82 -0.93 24.90 -11.76
N ASP A 83 -0.74 24.54 -13.04
CA ASP A 83 -0.80 23.14 -13.47
C ASP A 83 0.40 22.30 -12.96
N ILE A 84 1.58 22.91 -12.82
CA ILE A 84 2.76 22.27 -12.23
C ILE A 84 2.52 21.95 -10.75
N LYS A 85 1.90 22.87 -10.00
CA LYS A 85 1.56 22.67 -8.58
C LYS A 85 0.50 21.61 -8.35
N LYS A 86 -0.38 21.39 -9.30
CA LYS A 86 -1.51 20.45 -9.21
C LYS A 86 -1.08 18.97 -9.34
N ASN A 87 0.06 18.71 -9.94
CA ASN A 87 0.54 17.34 -10.19
C ASN A 87 1.76 16.93 -9.33
N THR A 88 2.33 17.84 -8.55
CA THR A 88 3.49 17.52 -7.70
C THR A 88 3.10 16.46 -6.68
N ALA A 89 3.92 15.41 -6.59
CA ALA A 89 3.74 14.32 -5.64
C ALA A 89 3.78 14.85 -4.19
N PRO A 90 2.75 14.60 -3.38
CA PRO A 90 2.75 14.96 -1.97
C PRO A 90 3.96 14.35 -1.25
N ASP A 91 4.71 15.18 -0.53
CA ASP A 91 5.89 14.72 0.22
C ASP A 91 5.48 14.11 1.55
N PHE A 92 6.16 13.04 1.95
CA PHE A 92 5.94 12.36 3.22
C PHE A 92 7.21 11.69 3.72
N THR A 93 7.17 11.21 4.97
CA THR A 93 8.26 10.46 5.59
C THR A 93 7.81 9.08 6.03
N VAL A 94 8.70 8.10 5.89
CA VAL A 94 8.54 6.71 6.33
C VAL A 94 9.83 6.22 6.99
N LEU A 95 9.80 5.06 7.63
CA LEU A 95 11.01 4.39 8.11
C LEU A 95 11.51 3.38 7.09
N ASP A 96 12.82 3.28 6.92
CA ASP A 96 13.44 2.19 6.16
C ASP A 96 13.58 0.90 7.01
N LYS A 97 14.18 -0.14 6.43
CA LYS A 97 14.41 -1.43 7.11
C LYS A 97 15.31 -1.32 8.36
N ASP A 98 16.13 -0.28 8.46
CA ASP A 98 17.07 -0.06 9.56
C ASP A 98 16.52 0.92 10.61
N GLY A 99 15.30 1.45 10.37
CA GLY A 99 14.61 2.39 11.25
C GLY A 99 14.98 3.85 11.03
N ASN A 100 15.71 4.15 9.94
CA ASN A 100 16.02 5.53 9.59
C ASN A 100 14.82 6.19 8.91
N THR A 101 14.61 7.48 9.19
CA THR A 101 13.60 8.27 8.49
C THR A 101 14.05 8.54 7.05
N VAL A 102 13.18 8.26 6.11
CA VAL A 102 13.35 8.51 4.68
C VAL A 102 12.24 9.42 4.20
N ARG A 103 12.59 10.48 3.48
CA ARG A 103 11.65 11.42 2.87
C ARG A 103 11.51 11.13 1.38
N LEU A 104 10.28 11.16 0.87
CA LEU A 104 10.03 10.90 -0.56
C LEU A 104 10.77 11.87 -1.47
N SER A 105 10.76 13.17 -1.16
CA SER A 105 11.42 14.20 -1.99
C SER A 105 12.93 14.01 -2.13
N GLU A 106 13.58 13.29 -1.22
CA GLU A 106 15.00 12.91 -1.33
C GLU A 106 15.28 11.89 -2.44
N LYS A 107 14.23 11.27 -2.98
CA LYS A 107 14.32 10.27 -4.05
C LYS A 107 14.06 10.85 -5.44
N PHE A 108 13.67 12.12 -5.55
CA PHE A 108 13.46 12.78 -6.84
C PHE A 108 14.75 12.81 -7.69
N GLY A 109 14.59 12.95 -9.00
CA GLY A 109 15.66 12.85 -9.98
C GLY A 109 15.67 11.52 -10.74
N LYS A 110 14.95 10.51 -10.22
CA LYS A 110 14.58 9.29 -10.93
C LYS A 110 13.07 9.10 -10.84
N PRO A 111 12.44 8.40 -11.79
CA PRO A 111 11.05 7.97 -11.62
C PRO A 111 10.90 7.11 -10.35
N ILE A 112 9.74 7.23 -9.70
CA ILE A 112 9.46 6.52 -8.45
C ILE A 112 8.15 5.74 -8.60
N VAL A 113 8.12 4.53 -8.05
CA VAL A 113 6.91 3.73 -7.86
C VAL A 113 6.69 3.53 -6.38
N ILE A 114 5.59 4.06 -5.87
CA ILE A 114 5.14 3.84 -4.49
C ILE A 114 4.01 2.81 -4.53
N ASN A 115 4.14 1.72 -3.78
CA ASN A 115 3.07 0.75 -3.57
C ASN A 115 2.71 0.70 -2.09
N PHE A 116 1.46 1.05 -1.75
CA PHE A 116 0.92 0.92 -0.39
C PHE A 116 0.29 -0.47 -0.22
N TRP A 117 0.76 -1.21 0.78
CA TRP A 117 0.39 -2.61 0.96
C TRP A 117 0.42 -3.06 2.42
N ALA A 118 -0.10 -4.28 2.69
CA ALA A 118 0.01 -4.94 4.00
C ALA A 118 0.10 -6.46 3.85
N THR A 119 0.67 -7.15 4.84
CA THR A 119 0.85 -8.62 4.81
C THR A 119 -0.48 -9.39 4.89
N TRP A 120 -1.50 -8.80 5.46
CA TRP A 120 -2.84 -9.38 5.60
C TRP A 120 -3.75 -9.12 4.38
N CYS A 121 -3.30 -8.34 3.37
CA CYS A 121 -4.07 -7.96 2.20
C CYS A 121 -3.92 -9.02 1.09
N PRO A 122 -4.95 -9.82 0.76
CA PRO A 122 -4.83 -10.87 -0.25
C PRO A 122 -4.46 -10.37 -1.64
N PRO A 123 -5.11 -9.31 -2.20
CA PRO A 123 -4.73 -8.80 -3.52
C PRO A 123 -3.32 -8.19 -3.53
N CYS A 124 -2.85 -7.59 -2.41
CA CYS A 124 -1.47 -7.12 -2.32
C CYS A 124 -0.49 -8.30 -2.49
N LYS A 125 -0.71 -9.40 -1.78
CA LYS A 125 0.15 -10.59 -1.85
C LYS A 125 0.22 -11.21 -3.25
N GLN A 126 -0.81 -11.03 -4.07
CA GLN A 126 -0.83 -11.54 -5.44
C GLN A 126 0.14 -10.80 -6.35
N GLU A 127 0.33 -9.50 -6.15
CA GLU A 127 1.21 -8.68 -7.00
C GLU A 127 2.65 -8.56 -6.49
N LEU A 128 2.92 -8.85 -5.18
CA LEU A 128 4.27 -8.70 -4.61
C LEU A 128 5.37 -9.47 -5.36
N PRO A 129 5.15 -10.71 -5.87
CA PRO A 129 6.16 -11.40 -6.67
C PRO A 129 6.56 -10.63 -7.93
N ASP A 130 5.58 -9.98 -8.60
CA ASP A 130 5.82 -9.17 -9.79
C ASP A 130 6.60 -7.90 -9.45
N PHE A 131 6.27 -7.25 -8.32
CA PHE A 131 7.05 -6.12 -7.80
C PHE A 131 8.48 -6.52 -7.46
N ASP A 132 8.70 -7.68 -6.85
CA ASP A 132 10.05 -8.17 -6.54
C ASP A 132 10.87 -8.42 -7.80
N LYS A 133 10.28 -9.07 -8.80
CA LYS A 133 10.90 -9.30 -10.10
C LYS A 133 11.26 -7.99 -10.79
N LEU A 134 10.30 -7.07 -10.90
CA LEU A 134 10.47 -5.83 -11.64
C LEU A 134 11.36 -4.82 -10.90
N SER A 135 11.38 -4.84 -9.57
CA SER A 135 12.31 -4.01 -8.79
C SER A 135 13.78 -4.42 -9.03
N LYS A 136 14.05 -5.69 -9.26
CA LYS A 136 15.40 -6.17 -9.66
C LYS A 136 15.76 -5.74 -11.07
N GLU A 137 14.79 -5.79 -11.99
CA GLU A 137 15.01 -5.47 -13.41
C GLU A 137 15.15 -3.96 -13.67
N TYR A 138 14.38 -3.15 -12.96
CA TYR A 138 14.30 -1.70 -13.19
C TYR A 138 14.96 -0.85 -12.11
N GLY A 139 15.43 -1.42 -11.01
CA GLY A 139 15.91 -0.70 -9.82
C GLY A 139 17.05 0.28 -10.04
N ASP A 140 17.86 0.09 -11.08
CA ASP A 140 18.90 1.05 -11.45
C ASP A 140 18.33 2.35 -12.05
N ARG A 141 17.16 2.29 -12.68
CA ARG A 141 16.49 3.37 -13.40
C ARG A 141 15.28 3.95 -12.69
N ILE A 142 14.60 3.15 -11.87
CA ILE A 142 13.36 3.50 -11.16
C ILE A 142 13.52 3.19 -9.69
N VAL A 143 13.14 4.12 -8.83
CA VAL A 143 13.08 3.91 -7.38
C VAL A 143 11.79 3.18 -7.03
N PHE A 144 11.89 2.05 -6.34
CA PHE A 144 10.73 1.35 -5.78
C PHE A 144 10.60 1.67 -4.30
N MET A 145 9.42 2.07 -3.87
CA MET A 145 9.07 2.28 -2.47
C MET A 145 7.89 1.39 -2.11
N MET A 146 8.17 0.20 -1.55
CA MET A 146 7.13 -0.72 -1.07
C MET A 146 6.74 -0.32 0.35
N VAL A 147 5.75 0.57 0.45
CA VAL A 147 5.33 1.22 1.69
C VAL A 147 4.29 0.35 2.41
N ASN A 148 4.72 -0.28 3.48
CA ASN A 148 3.85 -1.10 4.32
C ASN A 148 3.06 -0.21 5.30
N LEU A 149 1.73 -0.40 5.36
CA LEU A 149 0.84 0.29 6.30
C LEU A 149 0.93 -0.35 7.69
N THR A 150 1.87 0.13 8.49
CA THR A 150 2.24 -0.47 9.77
C THR A 150 1.45 0.17 10.92
N ASP A 151 0.41 -0.50 11.42
CA ASP A 151 -0.46 0.01 12.49
C ASP A 151 0.03 -0.32 13.92
N GLY A 152 1.12 -1.06 14.03
CA GLY A 152 1.68 -1.49 15.31
C GLY A 152 0.88 -2.58 16.03
N ARG A 153 -0.25 -3.04 15.46
CA ARG A 153 -1.14 -4.06 16.04
C ARG A 153 -1.28 -5.27 15.12
N ARG A 154 -2.07 -5.14 14.07
CA ARG A 154 -2.28 -6.18 13.06
C ARG A 154 -1.10 -6.29 12.12
N GLU A 155 -0.49 -5.15 11.80
CA GLU A 155 0.67 -5.03 10.92
C GLU A 155 1.81 -4.39 11.69
N THR A 156 2.90 -5.12 11.91
CA THR A 156 4.06 -4.65 12.67
C THR A 156 5.32 -4.69 11.83
N VAL A 157 6.29 -3.81 12.13
CA VAL A 157 7.59 -3.78 11.45
C VAL A 157 8.24 -5.17 11.42
N ASP A 158 8.31 -5.85 12.57
CA ASP A 158 8.93 -7.18 12.67
C ASP A 158 8.12 -8.26 11.95
N GLY A 159 6.78 -8.16 11.98
CA GLY A 159 5.88 -9.06 11.25
C GLY A 159 6.12 -8.95 9.74
N THR A 160 6.18 -7.72 9.24
CA THR A 160 6.44 -7.42 7.82
C THR A 160 7.83 -7.89 7.40
N LYS A 161 8.88 -7.61 8.19
CA LYS A 161 10.24 -8.08 7.92
C LYS A 161 10.29 -9.62 7.81
N ARG A 162 9.66 -10.33 8.74
CA ARG A 162 9.56 -11.80 8.68
C ARG A 162 8.81 -12.28 7.44
N PHE A 163 7.71 -11.63 7.09
CA PHE A 163 6.95 -11.96 5.88
C PHE A 163 7.79 -11.79 4.62
N VAL A 164 8.46 -10.66 4.45
CA VAL A 164 9.33 -10.37 3.31
C VAL A 164 10.46 -11.39 3.20
N SER A 165 11.18 -11.66 4.30
CA SER A 165 12.26 -12.64 4.36
C SER A 165 11.77 -14.06 4.06
N LYS A 166 10.64 -14.48 4.63
CA LYS A 166 10.06 -15.81 4.40
C LYS A 166 9.70 -16.07 2.95
N ASN A 167 9.26 -15.04 2.23
CA ASN A 167 8.90 -15.13 0.82
C ASN A 167 10.09 -14.88 -0.13
N GLY A 168 11.28 -14.56 0.39
CA GLY A 168 12.47 -14.29 -0.40
C GLY A 168 12.42 -13.00 -1.20
N TYR A 169 11.57 -12.04 -0.80
CA TYR A 169 11.48 -10.74 -1.48
C TYR A 169 12.68 -9.87 -1.13
N THR A 170 13.14 -9.12 -2.13
CA THR A 170 14.33 -8.25 -2.04
C THR A 170 14.04 -6.79 -2.37
N PHE A 171 12.81 -6.46 -2.75
CA PHE A 171 12.41 -5.08 -3.00
C PHE A 171 12.61 -4.20 -1.75
N PRO A 172 12.90 -2.89 -1.89
CA PRO A 172 13.02 -1.98 -0.76
C PRO A 172 11.70 -1.81 -0.03
N VAL A 173 11.66 -2.15 1.27
CA VAL A 173 10.49 -2.01 2.14
C VAL A 173 10.63 -0.78 3.01
N TYR A 174 9.55 -0.02 3.11
CA TYR A 174 9.41 1.11 4.00
C TYR A 174 8.18 0.93 4.90
N PHE A 175 8.20 1.51 6.10
CA PHE A 175 7.15 1.37 7.09
C PHE A 175 6.50 2.71 7.37
N ASP A 176 5.22 2.82 7.04
CA ASP A 176 4.38 4.00 7.32
C ASP A 176 3.68 3.81 8.67
N THR A 177 4.45 4.04 9.74
CA THR A 177 4.01 3.80 11.13
C THR A 177 3.09 4.89 11.67
N GLU A 178 3.04 6.03 11.01
CA GLU A 178 2.24 7.19 11.37
C GLU A 178 1.18 7.52 10.32
N TYR A 179 1.01 6.66 9.31
CA TYR A 179 0.07 6.84 8.18
C TYR A 179 0.30 8.12 7.37
N ARG A 180 1.47 8.75 7.49
CA ARG A 180 1.80 10.01 6.79
C ARG A 180 1.75 9.85 5.27
N GLY A 181 2.26 8.75 4.74
CA GLY A 181 2.18 8.43 3.32
C GLY A 181 0.76 8.08 2.90
N ALA A 182 0.08 7.25 3.68
CA ALA A 182 -1.30 6.88 3.41
C ALA A 182 -2.23 8.11 3.35
N ASP A 183 -2.10 9.03 4.31
CA ASP A 183 -2.89 10.26 4.36
C ASP A 183 -2.56 11.19 3.19
N ALA A 184 -1.25 11.42 2.91
CA ALA A 184 -0.81 12.29 1.82
C ALA A 184 -1.30 11.83 0.44
N TYR A 185 -1.43 10.51 0.24
CA TYR A 185 -1.90 9.90 -1.02
C TYR A 185 -3.37 9.46 -0.97
N ASN A 186 -4.13 9.83 0.05
CA ASN A 186 -5.55 9.47 0.25
C ASN A 186 -5.80 7.97 0.05
N VAL A 187 -4.96 7.13 0.68
CA VAL A 187 -5.03 5.68 0.54
C VAL A 187 -6.27 5.15 1.26
N SER A 188 -7.35 4.95 0.52
CA SER A 188 -8.62 4.42 1.03
C SER A 188 -8.76 2.91 0.86
N SER A 189 -7.97 2.31 -0.02
CA SER A 189 -7.96 0.88 -0.30
C SER A 189 -6.59 0.43 -0.78
N ILE A 190 -6.18 -0.77 -0.41
CA ILE A 190 -4.90 -1.38 -0.81
C ILE A 190 -5.11 -2.66 -1.63
N PRO A 191 -4.20 -2.96 -2.58
CA PRO A 191 -3.01 -2.18 -2.89
C PRO A 191 -3.35 -0.89 -3.63
N GLN A 192 -2.58 0.18 -3.35
CA GLN A 192 -2.60 1.38 -4.16
C GLN A 192 -1.19 1.67 -4.66
N THR A 193 -1.04 1.84 -5.97
CA THR A 193 0.26 2.14 -6.57
C THR A 193 0.22 3.51 -7.22
N THR A 194 1.20 4.35 -6.87
CA THR A 194 1.39 5.67 -7.49
C THR A 194 2.72 5.70 -8.23
N PHE A 195 2.67 6.15 -9.47
CA PHE A 195 3.80 6.32 -10.37
C PHE A 195 4.14 7.80 -10.43
N ILE A 196 5.40 8.17 -10.23
CA ILE A 196 5.91 9.53 -10.18
C ILE A 196 7.04 9.66 -11.19
N ASP A 197 7.03 10.72 -11.99
CA ASP A 197 8.10 11.00 -12.95
C ASP A 197 9.39 11.50 -12.27
N ALA A 198 10.47 11.62 -13.03
CA ALA A 198 11.76 12.08 -12.51
C ALA A 198 11.74 13.53 -11.98
N ASN A 199 10.74 14.32 -12.37
CA ASN A 199 10.55 15.70 -11.92
C ASN A 199 9.74 15.78 -10.62
N GLY A 200 9.29 14.64 -10.07
CA GLY A 200 8.47 14.57 -8.87
C GLY A 200 6.99 14.84 -9.11
N ASN A 201 6.48 14.69 -10.33
CA ASN A 201 5.06 14.81 -10.62
C ASN A 201 4.38 13.45 -10.64
N VAL A 202 3.15 13.39 -10.11
CA VAL A 202 2.33 12.19 -10.20
C VAL A 202 1.92 11.95 -11.65
N TYR A 203 2.44 10.87 -12.22
CA TYR A 203 2.08 10.39 -13.56
C TYR A 203 0.75 9.63 -13.53
N LYS A 204 0.59 8.71 -12.58
CA LYS A 204 -0.61 7.86 -12.46
C LYS A 204 -0.74 7.29 -11.06
N THR A 205 -1.99 7.16 -10.59
CA THR A 205 -2.34 6.35 -9.42
C THR A 205 -3.29 5.23 -9.84
N ARG A 206 -3.08 4.03 -9.32
CA ARG A 206 -3.87 2.83 -9.55
C ARG A 206 -4.28 2.21 -8.22
N ILE A 207 -5.56 1.89 -8.07
CA ILE A 207 -6.10 1.14 -6.92
C ILE A 207 -6.41 -0.29 -7.39
N GLY A 208 -6.10 -1.26 -6.53
CA GLY A 208 -6.23 -2.69 -6.81
C GLY A 208 -4.98 -3.30 -7.43
N ALA A 209 -4.87 -4.63 -7.32
CA ALA A 209 -3.72 -5.39 -7.80
C ALA A 209 -3.56 -5.26 -9.32
N MET A 210 -2.31 -5.30 -9.77
CA MET A 210 -1.91 -5.26 -11.17
C MET A 210 -1.21 -6.56 -11.56
N SER A 211 -1.36 -6.96 -12.83
CA SER A 211 -0.50 -8.00 -13.41
C SER A 211 0.89 -7.45 -13.72
N GLU A 212 1.88 -8.34 -13.82
CA GLU A 212 3.24 -8.00 -14.27
C GLU A 212 3.23 -7.17 -15.55
N ALA A 213 2.43 -7.59 -16.56
CA ALA A 213 2.36 -6.90 -17.84
C ALA A 213 1.86 -5.45 -17.70
N THR A 214 0.86 -5.22 -16.83
CA THR A 214 0.34 -3.88 -16.56
C THR A 214 1.37 -3.02 -15.83
N LEU A 215 2.01 -3.57 -14.80
CA LEU A 215 3.05 -2.87 -14.05
C LEU A 215 4.22 -2.51 -14.97
N ARG A 216 4.70 -3.45 -15.75
CA ARG A 216 5.78 -3.25 -16.75
C ARG A 216 5.43 -2.14 -17.76
N SER A 217 4.20 -2.09 -18.24
CA SER A 217 3.74 -1.03 -19.15
C SER A 217 3.87 0.35 -18.53
N TYR A 218 3.45 0.52 -17.26
CA TYR A 218 3.61 1.80 -16.55
C TYR A 218 5.09 2.16 -16.31
N LEU A 219 5.93 1.17 -15.95
CA LEU A 219 7.37 1.40 -15.78
C LEU A 219 8.05 1.88 -17.05
N ASN A 220 7.71 1.26 -18.20
CA ASN A 220 8.22 1.68 -19.50
C ASN A 220 7.75 3.10 -19.84
N SER A 221 6.48 3.42 -19.61
CA SER A 221 5.96 4.78 -19.84
C SER A 221 6.66 5.83 -18.98
N LEU A 222 7.05 5.52 -17.74
CA LEU A 222 7.84 6.41 -16.89
C LEU A 222 9.24 6.68 -17.44
N LEU A 223 9.79 5.76 -18.22
CA LEU A 223 11.12 5.87 -18.82
C LEU A 223 11.09 6.50 -20.22
N GLY A 224 9.93 6.93 -20.71
CA GLY A 224 9.79 7.54 -22.04
C GLY A 224 9.72 6.54 -23.19
N GLY A 225 9.31 5.29 -22.89
CA GLY A 225 9.11 4.21 -23.86
C GLY A 225 7.73 4.19 -24.46
#